data_4df96e9158119189917ca6d6d0b004ff
#
_entry.id   4df96e9158119189917ca6d6d0b004ff
#
_cell.length_a   1.000
_cell.length_b   1.000
_cell.length_c   1.000
_cell.angle_alpha   90.00
_cell.angle_beta   90.00
_cell.angle_gamma   90.00
#
_symmetry.space_group_name_H-M   'P 1'
#
loop_
_entity.id
_entity.type
_entity.pdbx_description
1 polymer ?
#
loop_
_entity_poly.entity_id
_entity_poly.type
_entity_poly.pdbx_seq_one_letter_code
_entity_poly.pdbx_strand_id
1 'polypeptide(L)'
;MALIYIVEDDVNIREIETFSLKNSGYTVMDFECAKDFYHKLSDKVPDLILLDIMLPDEDGLEILRKLRKNPETRKVPIIMVTAKTTEIDKVKGLDSVADDYMTKPF
;
A
#
# COMPACT_ATOMS: atom_id res chain seq x y z
N MET A 1 -11.91 -8.33 -12.89
CA MET A 1 -11.36 -7.02 -12.54
C MET A 1 -10.41 -7.12 -11.38
N ALA A 2 -9.28 -6.45 -11.48
CA ALA A 2 -8.31 -6.45 -10.38
C ALA A 2 -8.82 -5.66 -9.19
N LEU A 3 -8.62 -6.19 -8.01
CA LEU A 3 -8.93 -5.54 -6.75
C LEU A 3 -7.65 -4.90 -6.20
N ILE A 4 -7.70 -3.60 -5.94
CA ILE A 4 -6.57 -2.84 -5.42
C ILE A 4 -6.92 -2.29 -4.04
N TYR A 5 -6.03 -2.49 -3.07
CA TYR A 5 -6.15 -1.87 -1.74
C TYR A 5 -5.18 -0.69 -1.68
N ILE A 6 -5.69 0.44 -1.20
CA ILE A 6 -4.90 1.64 -0.98
C ILE A 6 -4.86 1.93 0.52
N VAL A 7 -3.67 2.04 1.09
CA VAL A 7 -3.50 2.40 2.51
C VAL A 7 -2.80 3.75 2.55
N GLU A 8 -3.55 4.80 2.88
CA GLU A 8 -3.11 6.19 2.83
C GLU A 8 -3.89 7.02 3.85
N ASP A 9 -3.20 7.70 4.76
CA ASP A 9 -3.86 8.51 5.79
C ASP A 9 -4.30 9.89 5.32
N ASP A 10 -3.65 10.46 4.31
CA ASP A 10 -4.05 11.76 3.76
C ASP A 10 -5.31 11.60 2.91
N VAL A 11 -6.40 12.23 3.34
CA VAL A 11 -7.71 12.09 2.70
C VAL A 11 -7.68 12.59 1.24
N ASN A 12 -6.97 13.68 0.97
CA ASN A 12 -6.93 14.25 -0.37
C ASN A 12 -6.16 13.35 -1.34
N ILE A 13 -5.02 12.84 -0.91
CA ILE A 13 -4.21 11.94 -1.73
C ILE A 13 -4.95 10.63 -1.95
N ARG A 14 -5.57 10.08 -0.90
CA ARG A 14 -6.34 8.85 -0.98
C ARG A 14 -7.49 8.98 -1.98
N GLU A 15 -8.21 10.11 -1.96
CA GLU A 15 -9.29 10.35 -2.91
C GLU A 15 -8.80 10.42 -4.34
N ILE A 16 -7.66 11.09 -4.59
CA ILE A 16 -7.08 11.20 -5.92
C ILE A 16 -6.67 9.83 -6.44
N GLU A 17 -5.99 9.05 -5.63
CA GLU A 17 -5.54 7.70 -6.00
C GLU A 17 -6.74 6.80 -6.30
N THR A 18 -7.72 6.81 -5.42
CA THR A 18 -8.93 6.00 -5.54
C THR A 18 -9.69 6.36 -6.81
N PHE A 19 -9.89 7.65 -7.06
CA PHE A 19 -10.59 8.13 -8.24
C PHE A 19 -9.87 7.69 -9.53
N SER A 20 -8.55 7.90 -9.59
CA SER A 20 -7.76 7.56 -10.78
C SER A 20 -7.84 6.08 -11.11
N LEU A 21 -7.71 5.23 -10.10
CA LEU A 21 -7.74 3.79 -10.32
C LEU A 21 -9.14 3.27 -10.67
N LYS A 22 -10.16 3.77 -10.02
CA LYS A 22 -11.55 3.42 -10.37
C LYS A 22 -11.89 3.86 -11.79
N ASN A 23 -11.43 5.05 -12.17
CA ASN A 23 -11.66 5.57 -13.51
C ASN A 23 -10.94 4.74 -14.59
N SER A 24 -9.88 4.04 -14.21
CA SER A 24 -9.15 3.13 -15.10
C SER A 24 -9.76 1.72 -15.14
N GLY A 25 -10.85 1.48 -14.44
CA GLY A 25 -11.58 0.22 -14.50
C GLY A 25 -11.28 -0.77 -13.38
N TYR A 26 -10.49 -0.38 -12.36
CA TYR A 26 -10.18 -1.27 -11.24
C TYR A 26 -11.22 -1.16 -10.14
N THR A 27 -11.37 -2.25 -9.37
CA THR A 27 -12.11 -2.22 -8.11
C THR A 27 -11.14 -1.78 -7.02
N VAL A 28 -11.50 -0.75 -6.27
CA VAL A 28 -10.60 -0.15 -5.27
C VAL A 28 -11.27 -0.12 -3.91
N MET A 29 -10.52 -0.50 -2.88
CA MET A 29 -10.90 -0.28 -1.49
C MET A 29 -9.79 0.52 -0.84
N ASP A 30 -10.14 1.58 -0.12
CA ASP A 30 -9.17 2.47 0.48
C ASP A 30 -9.29 2.48 2.01
N PHE A 31 -8.16 2.66 2.67
CA PHE A 31 -8.05 2.61 4.14
C PHE A 31 -7.18 3.76 4.61
N GLU A 32 -7.55 4.37 5.72
CA GLU A 32 -6.79 5.48 6.30
C GLU A 32 -5.74 5.04 7.30
N CYS A 33 -5.77 3.77 7.73
CA CYS A 33 -4.84 3.24 8.73
C CYS A 33 -4.60 1.74 8.52
N ALA A 34 -3.55 1.23 9.16
CA ALA A 34 -3.18 -0.17 9.07
C ALA A 34 -4.23 -1.10 9.65
N LYS A 35 -4.85 -0.71 10.76
CA LYS A 35 -5.85 -1.52 11.45
C LYS A 35 -7.00 -1.91 10.53
N ASP A 36 -7.59 -0.93 9.84
CA ASP A 36 -8.71 -1.17 8.94
C ASP A 36 -8.27 -2.01 7.74
N PHE A 37 -7.07 -1.76 7.24
CA PHE A 37 -6.47 -2.53 6.16
C PHE A 37 -6.33 -4.01 6.54
N TYR A 38 -5.75 -4.30 7.71
CA TYR A 38 -5.59 -5.68 8.16
C TYR A 38 -6.93 -6.40 8.35
N HIS A 39 -7.92 -5.68 8.84
CA HIS A 39 -9.25 -6.24 9.04
C HIS A 39 -9.85 -6.73 7.72
N LYS A 40 -9.76 -5.91 6.69
CA LYS A 40 -10.28 -6.29 5.37
C LYS A 40 -9.40 -7.33 4.69
N LEU A 41 -8.09 -7.27 4.92
CA LEU A 41 -7.14 -8.24 4.36
C LEU A 41 -7.43 -9.66 4.85
N SER A 42 -7.88 -9.82 6.11
CA SER A 42 -8.25 -11.12 6.65
C SER A 42 -9.50 -11.69 5.99
N ASP A 43 -10.31 -10.82 5.41
CA ASP A 43 -11.54 -11.19 4.71
C ASP A 43 -11.26 -11.52 3.23
N LYS A 44 -10.44 -10.70 2.57
CA LYS A 44 -10.12 -10.89 1.15
C LYS A 44 -8.75 -10.32 0.82
N VAL A 45 -7.95 -11.10 0.11
CA VAL A 45 -6.62 -10.68 -0.36
C VAL A 45 -6.77 -9.97 -1.72
N PRO A 46 -6.18 -8.78 -1.86
CA PRO A 46 -6.27 -8.03 -3.13
C PRO A 46 -5.26 -8.51 -4.16
N ASP A 47 -5.40 -8.00 -5.38
CA ASP A 47 -4.46 -8.27 -6.47
C ASP A 47 -3.24 -7.34 -6.43
N LEU A 48 -3.38 -6.17 -5.78
CA LEU A 48 -2.32 -5.18 -5.68
C LEU A 48 -2.54 -4.33 -4.43
N ILE A 49 -1.47 -3.91 -3.79
CA ILE A 49 -1.51 -3.02 -2.62
C ILE A 49 -0.66 -1.78 -2.92
N LEU A 50 -1.27 -0.60 -2.76
CA LEU A 50 -0.56 0.68 -2.71
C LEU A 50 -0.45 1.05 -1.24
N LEU A 51 0.77 1.12 -0.73
CA LEU A 51 1.03 1.24 0.71
C LEU A 51 1.87 2.47 1.00
N ASP A 52 1.33 3.37 1.82
CA ASP A 52 2.08 4.52 2.30
C ASP A 52 3.10 4.08 3.35
N ILE A 53 4.28 4.67 3.30
CA ILE A 53 5.34 4.37 4.28
C ILE A 53 4.98 4.97 5.64
N MET A 54 4.42 6.18 5.65
CA MET A 54 4.12 6.90 6.89
C MET A 54 2.62 6.86 7.21
N LEU A 55 2.23 5.91 8.04
CA LEU A 55 0.85 5.77 8.51
C LEU A 55 0.76 6.13 10.00
N PRO A 56 -0.42 6.53 10.50
CA PRO A 56 -0.54 7.00 11.88
C PRO A 56 -0.41 5.90 12.94
N ASP A 57 -0.75 4.66 12.60
CA ASP A 57 -0.79 3.56 13.58
C ASP A 57 0.31 2.52 13.39
N GLU A 58 0.93 2.47 12.22
CA GLU A 58 2.02 1.51 11.97
C GLU A 58 2.89 2.01 10.82
N ASP A 59 4.20 1.75 10.91
CA ASP A 59 5.15 2.05 9.84
C ASP A 59 4.87 1.15 8.63
N GLY A 60 4.75 1.75 7.45
CA GLY A 60 4.51 1.01 6.22
C GLY A 60 5.57 -0.05 5.92
N LEU A 61 6.81 0.18 6.34
CA LEU A 61 7.88 -0.81 6.17
C LEU A 61 7.65 -2.04 7.04
N GLU A 62 7.10 -1.88 8.23
CA GLU A 62 6.73 -3.00 9.08
C GLU A 62 5.56 -3.78 8.49
N ILE A 63 4.60 -3.07 7.90
CA ILE A 63 3.49 -3.71 7.21
C ILE A 63 4.01 -4.55 6.05
N LEU A 64 4.94 -4.00 5.25
CA LEU A 64 5.57 -4.71 4.14
C LEU A 64 6.23 -6.01 4.62
N ARG A 65 6.99 -5.95 5.70
CA ARG A 65 7.65 -7.13 6.28
C ARG A 65 6.63 -8.20 6.67
N LYS A 66 5.56 -7.79 7.35
CA LYS A 66 4.50 -8.70 7.77
C LYS A 66 3.82 -9.37 6.59
N LEU A 67 3.54 -8.60 5.53
CA LEU A 67 2.92 -9.13 4.33
C LEU A 67 3.82 -10.15 3.63
N ARG A 68 5.12 -9.90 3.58
CA ARG A 68 6.07 -10.81 2.93
C ARG A 68 6.31 -12.10 3.74
N LYS A 69 6.08 -12.06 5.05
CA LYS A 69 6.18 -13.24 5.91
C LYS A 69 4.92 -14.10 5.92
N ASN A 70 3.80 -13.54 5.55
CA ASN A 70 2.52 -14.24 5.55
C ASN A 70 2.36 -15.01 4.24
N PRO A 71 2.19 -16.35 4.28
CA PRO A 71 2.02 -17.15 3.06
C PRO A 71 0.89 -16.69 2.14
N GLU A 72 -0.17 -16.11 2.72
CA GLU A 72 -1.33 -15.65 1.95
C GLU A 72 -1.07 -14.36 1.17
N THR A 73 -0.10 -13.55 1.61
CA THR A 73 0.15 -12.22 1.05
C THR A 73 1.55 -12.04 0.48
N ARG A 74 2.47 -12.97 0.70
CA ARG A 74 3.88 -12.79 0.33
C ARG A 74 4.12 -12.58 -1.16
N LYS A 75 3.20 -12.99 -2.02
CA LYS A 75 3.31 -12.84 -3.48
C LYS A 75 2.46 -11.71 -4.04
N VAL A 76 1.68 -11.04 -3.21
CA VAL A 76 0.86 -9.92 -3.67
C VAL A 76 1.77 -8.76 -4.07
N PRO A 77 1.64 -8.20 -5.27
CA PRO A 77 2.41 -7.03 -5.67
C PRO A 77 2.13 -5.85 -4.74
N ILE A 78 3.18 -5.20 -4.29
CA ILE A 78 3.10 -4.06 -3.37
C ILE A 78 3.92 -2.90 -3.95
N ILE A 79 3.26 -1.75 -4.09
CA ILE A 79 3.92 -0.51 -4.48
C ILE A 79 3.96 0.39 -3.26
N MET A 80 5.17 0.76 -2.83
CA MET A 80 5.36 1.69 -1.73
C MET A 80 5.24 3.11 -2.25
N VAL A 81 4.48 3.95 -1.55
CA VAL A 81 4.24 5.33 -1.94
C VAL A 81 4.67 6.24 -0.80
N THR A 82 5.45 7.29 -1.10
CA THR A 82 5.92 8.21 -0.09
C THR A 82 6.09 9.62 -0.64
N ALA A 83 5.95 10.61 0.24
CA ALA A 83 6.24 12.01 -0.09
C ALA A 83 7.74 12.33 -0.02
N LYS A 84 8.54 11.42 0.55
CA LYS A 84 9.97 11.65 0.80
C LYS A 84 10.85 10.67 0.03
N THR A 85 11.72 11.18 -0.82
CA THR A 85 12.66 10.35 -1.59
C THR A 85 13.63 9.59 -0.67
N THR A 86 13.98 10.15 0.48
CA THR A 86 14.85 9.48 1.46
C THR A 86 14.25 8.21 2.00
N GLU A 87 12.92 8.12 2.10
CA GLU A 87 12.25 6.90 2.54
C GLU A 87 12.33 5.80 1.50
N ILE A 88 12.35 6.16 0.21
CA ILE A 88 12.55 5.20 -0.87
C ILE A 88 13.92 4.55 -0.74
N ASP A 89 14.95 5.32 -0.42
CA ASP A 89 16.30 4.79 -0.23
C ASP A 89 16.35 3.78 0.92
N LYS A 90 15.63 4.04 2.00
CA LYS A 90 15.51 3.09 3.11
C LYS A 90 14.86 1.79 2.68
N VAL A 91 13.79 1.87 1.90
CA VAL A 91 13.08 0.69 1.42
C VAL A 91 13.99 -0.14 0.53
N LYS A 92 14.73 0.50 -0.39
CA LYS A 92 15.65 -0.18 -1.29
C LYS A 92 16.80 -0.87 -0.58
N GLY A 93 17.17 -0.36 0.59
CA GLY A 93 18.24 -0.95 1.39
C GLY A 93 17.81 -2.16 2.23
N LEU A 94 16.52 -2.52 2.21
CA LEU A 94 16.00 -3.65 2.97
C LEU A 94 15.93 -4.90 2.09
N ASP A 95 16.11 -6.06 2.73
CA ASP A 95 15.95 -7.34 2.05
C ASP A 95 14.48 -7.65 1.72
N SER A 96 13.57 -7.06 2.48
CA SER A 96 12.14 -7.17 2.19
C SER A 96 11.80 -6.17 1.11
N VAL A 97 11.24 -6.67 0.01
CA VAL A 97 11.08 -5.82 -1.16
C VAL A 97 9.63 -5.57 -1.52
N ALA A 98 9.36 -4.32 -1.83
CA ALA A 98 8.20 -3.94 -2.60
C ALA A 98 8.52 -4.20 -4.07
N ASP A 99 7.49 -4.36 -4.87
CA ASP A 99 7.67 -4.56 -6.32
C ASP A 99 8.02 -3.26 -7.02
N ASP A 100 7.62 -2.14 -6.44
CA ASP A 100 7.95 -0.81 -6.97
C ASP A 100 7.85 0.25 -5.88
N TYR A 101 8.34 1.44 -6.19
CA TYR A 101 8.36 2.59 -5.31
C TYR A 101 7.94 3.83 -6.09
N MET A 102 7.09 4.66 -5.49
CA MET A 102 6.62 5.88 -6.12
C MET A 102 6.69 7.05 -5.15
N THR A 103 7.03 8.23 -5.67
CA THR A 103 7.02 9.47 -4.89
C THR A 103 5.72 10.20 -5.12
N LYS A 104 5.14 10.76 -4.05
CA LYS A 104 3.95 11.59 -4.16
C LYS A 104 4.33 12.99 -4.64
N PRO A 105 3.44 13.67 -5.36
CA PRO A 105 2.25 13.14 -6.04
C PRO A 105 2.59 12.40 -7.33
N PHE A 106 1.70 11.51 -7.72
CA PHE A 106 1.90 10.78 -8.97
C PHE A 106 0.64 10.79 -9.85
#